data_ea1ca91e9dc74815aafc3018ac2b6f16
#
_entry.id   ea1ca91e9dc74815aafc3018ac2b6f16
#
_cell.length_a   1.000
_cell.length_b   1.000
_cell.length_c   1.000
_cell.angle_alpha   90.00
_cell.angle_beta   90.00
_cell.angle_gamma   90.00
#
_symmetry.space_group_name_H-M   'P 1'
#
loop_
_entity.id
_entity.type
_entity.pdbx_description
1 polymer ?
#
loop_
_entity_poly.entity_id
_entity_poly.type
_entity_poly.pdbx_seq_one_letter_code
_entity_poly.pdbx_strand_id
1 'polypeptide(L)'
;MLYGRRRCGKSTLLKKVIHENDVFFAADLREKSLQIDAFAKSIEHIVPGFSKLRYPDWDALFHNINNTLNRKVTICIDEFPYLVKNAPELPSILQNIIDNKVNNKYNLILCGSSQQMMQNITLNSSSPLYGRCTEILNVKPMLLGWYSEYFGKNAIETVEGYSVFGGVPRYWELQKNHQTLADSIKYNLLDPDGILHKEPETLFYDEMRTSVLAYSILTLIGLGCNRLSEIAGRLEKPATQLNRPLKLLIDLGYIRRERPFNLTSKSTKKSLYKISDPFMNFYFSFVVPNKSRLEFGLIEQVWKEIKGKFNQYVSEQWEELCRNAVPRLNIEGKSFNPAQRWWGNEMDRKPMEIDVVAESTDKTSLLIGEAKWVNKISVSKIVDELKAKTKNLPFIYHQKPVYVLFLKQMPLKIPDEIIIITPSDIIAVLR
;
A
#
# COMPACT_ATOMS: atom_id res chain seq x y z
N MET A 1 6.05 -16.10 9.08
CA MET A 1 4.76 -15.40 9.12
C MET A 1 4.53 -14.64 7.81
N LEU A 2 3.32 -14.68 7.26
CA LEU A 2 2.91 -13.97 6.04
C LEU A 2 1.71 -13.07 6.35
N TYR A 3 1.80 -11.77 6.11
CA TYR A 3 0.68 -10.86 6.30
C TYR A 3 0.67 -9.76 5.25
N GLY A 4 -0.40 -9.01 5.19
CA GLY A 4 -0.57 -7.90 4.26
C GLY A 4 -2.02 -7.68 3.92
N ARG A 5 -2.33 -6.59 3.23
CA ARG A 5 -3.68 -6.18 2.87
C ARG A 5 -4.46 -7.29 2.18
N ARG A 6 -5.78 -7.34 2.38
CA ARG A 6 -6.69 -8.22 1.63
C ARG A 6 -6.49 -8.07 0.13
N ARG A 7 -6.69 -9.17 -0.60
CA ARG A 7 -6.66 -9.21 -2.08
C ARG A 7 -5.29 -8.94 -2.72
N CYS A 8 -4.21 -8.85 -1.92
CA CYS A 8 -2.83 -8.73 -2.44
C CYS A 8 -2.18 -10.07 -2.84
N GLY A 9 -2.94 -11.17 -2.90
CA GLY A 9 -2.45 -12.44 -3.45
C GLY A 9 -1.76 -13.37 -2.43
N LYS A 10 -1.88 -13.14 -1.11
CA LYS A 10 -1.26 -14.00 -0.07
C LYS A 10 -1.63 -15.48 -0.24
N SER A 11 -2.92 -15.81 -0.29
CA SER A 11 -3.38 -17.20 -0.44
C SER A 11 -2.95 -17.81 -1.78
N THR A 12 -2.85 -17.00 -2.83
CA THR A 12 -2.33 -17.44 -4.14
C THR A 12 -0.84 -17.78 -4.03
N LEU A 13 -0.06 -16.96 -3.33
CA LEU A 13 1.35 -17.23 -3.08
C LEU A 13 1.53 -18.52 -2.27
N LEU A 14 0.76 -18.69 -1.21
CA LEU A 14 0.80 -19.90 -0.37
C LEU A 14 0.49 -21.16 -1.18
N LYS A 15 -0.56 -21.14 -2.00
CA LYS A 15 -0.94 -22.28 -2.86
C LYS A 15 0.14 -22.67 -3.88
N LYS A 16 1.04 -21.75 -4.24
CA LYS A 16 2.17 -22.03 -5.14
C LYS A 16 3.38 -22.65 -4.45
N VAL A 17 3.54 -22.45 -3.15
CA VAL A 17 4.72 -22.96 -2.39
C VAL A 17 4.39 -24.16 -1.54
N ILE A 18 3.11 -24.46 -1.29
CA ILE A 18 2.67 -25.64 -0.56
C ILE A 18 2.61 -26.83 -1.52
N HIS A 19 3.24 -27.95 -1.12
CA HIS A 19 3.26 -29.20 -1.86
C HIS A 19 2.11 -30.11 -1.45
N GLU A 20 1.80 -31.12 -2.24
CA GLU A 20 0.72 -32.11 -1.97
C GLU A 20 0.86 -32.80 -0.62
N ASN A 21 2.09 -32.89 -0.11
CA ASN A 21 2.42 -33.53 1.17
C ASN A 21 2.43 -32.58 2.36
N ASP A 22 2.07 -31.31 2.15
CA ASP A 22 1.95 -30.29 3.19
C ASP A 22 0.47 -30.10 3.57
N VAL A 23 0.21 -29.39 4.65
CA VAL A 23 -1.14 -29.09 5.12
C VAL A 23 -1.48 -27.64 4.83
N PHE A 24 -2.59 -27.41 4.15
CA PHE A 24 -3.19 -26.09 4.00
C PHE A 24 -4.55 -26.05 4.70
N PHE A 25 -4.68 -25.17 5.68
CA PHE A 25 -5.92 -24.92 6.39
C PHE A 25 -6.30 -23.43 6.28
N ALA A 26 -7.51 -23.15 5.83
CA ALA A 26 -8.07 -21.80 5.86
C ALA A 26 -9.05 -21.71 7.05
N ALA A 27 -8.70 -20.89 8.03
CA ALA A 27 -9.54 -20.63 9.17
C ALA A 27 -10.74 -19.74 8.82
N ASP A 28 -11.83 -19.88 9.56
CA ASP A 28 -13.06 -19.13 9.37
C ASP A 28 -13.65 -18.65 10.72
N LEU A 29 -14.92 -18.20 10.72
CA LEU A 29 -15.58 -17.63 11.90
C LEU A 29 -16.31 -18.67 12.78
N ARG A 30 -16.18 -19.98 12.48
CA ARG A 30 -16.82 -21.03 13.26
C ARG A 30 -16.28 -21.10 14.69
N GLU A 31 -17.07 -21.70 15.59
CA GLU A 31 -16.67 -21.98 16.96
C GLU A 31 -15.42 -22.88 17.03
N LYS A 32 -14.69 -22.76 18.14
CA LYS A 32 -13.40 -23.44 18.39
C LYS A 32 -13.45 -24.94 18.07
N SER A 33 -14.45 -25.68 18.53
CA SER A 33 -14.57 -27.12 18.30
C SER A 33 -14.70 -27.51 16.83
N LEU A 34 -15.51 -26.74 16.08
CA LEU A 34 -15.68 -26.94 14.65
C LEU A 34 -14.42 -26.58 13.83
N GLN A 35 -13.65 -25.61 14.30
CA GLN A 35 -12.36 -25.26 13.71
C GLN A 35 -11.32 -26.37 13.94
N ILE A 36 -11.28 -26.96 15.15
CA ILE A 36 -10.43 -28.09 15.47
C ILE A 36 -10.75 -29.30 14.59
N ASP A 37 -12.04 -29.64 14.45
CA ASP A 37 -12.49 -30.73 13.58
C ASP A 37 -12.13 -30.49 12.11
N ALA A 38 -12.30 -29.28 11.63
CA ALA A 38 -11.95 -28.90 10.26
C ALA A 38 -10.43 -28.94 10.02
N PHE A 39 -9.65 -28.50 10.99
CA PHE A 39 -8.20 -28.58 10.93
C PHE A 39 -7.73 -30.05 10.93
N ALA A 40 -8.31 -30.91 11.80
CA ALA A 40 -8.01 -32.34 11.81
C ALA A 40 -8.31 -33.00 10.44
N LYS A 41 -9.42 -32.60 9.77
CA LYS A 41 -9.73 -33.05 8.41
C LYS A 41 -8.68 -32.61 7.38
N SER A 42 -8.09 -31.44 7.54
CA SER A 42 -7.04 -30.98 6.61
C SER A 42 -5.74 -31.81 6.71
N ILE A 43 -5.54 -32.55 7.81
CA ILE A 43 -4.36 -33.41 8.03
C ILE A 43 -4.61 -34.85 7.55
N GLU A 44 -5.88 -35.24 7.34
CA GLU A 44 -6.27 -36.62 6.99
C GLU A 44 -5.51 -37.19 5.79
N HIS A 45 -5.17 -36.35 4.80
CA HIS A 45 -4.48 -36.81 3.58
C HIS A 45 -3.01 -37.21 3.82
N ILE A 46 -2.38 -36.70 4.90
CA ILE A 46 -1.00 -37.06 5.26
C ILE A 46 -0.94 -38.04 6.43
N VAL A 47 -1.99 -38.06 7.27
CA VAL A 47 -2.13 -38.99 8.43
C VAL A 47 -3.52 -39.62 8.38
N PRO A 48 -3.69 -40.78 7.71
CA PRO A 48 -4.99 -41.43 7.61
C PRO A 48 -5.57 -41.79 8.99
N GLY A 49 -6.83 -41.46 9.20
CA GLY A 49 -7.53 -41.70 10.46
C GLY A 49 -7.38 -40.57 11.50
N PHE A 50 -6.60 -39.51 11.19
CA PHE A 50 -6.39 -38.40 12.12
C PHE A 50 -7.68 -37.67 12.48
N SER A 51 -8.57 -37.47 11.53
CA SER A 51 -9.85 -36.79 11.74
C SER A 51 -10.91 -37.65 12.45
N LYS A 52 -10.67 -38.95 12.67
CA LYS A 52 -11.54 -39.85 13.40
C LYS A 52 -11.38 -39.69 14.93
N LEU A 53 -10.29 -39.09 15.36
CA LEU A 53 -10.06 -38.77 16.77
C LEU A 53 -10.73 -37.46 17.13
N ARG A 54 -11.22 -37.37 18.35
CA ARG A 54 -11.82 -36.17 18.90
C ARG A 54 -10.80 -35.42 19.77
N TYR A 55 -10.51 -34.17 19.40
CA TYR A 55 -9.54 -33.34 20.11
C TYR A 55 -10.29 -32.35 21.02
N PRO A 56 -9.99 -32.33 22.34
CA PRO A 56 -10.64 -31.42 23.27
C PRO A 56 -10.23 -29.95 23.06
N ASP A 57 -9.00 -29.74 22.60
CA ASP A 57 -8.39 -28.41 22.40
C ASP A 57 -7.28 -28.43 21.36
N TRP A 58 -6.72 -27.25 21.06
CA TRP A 58 -5.62 -27.06 20.13
C TRP A 58 -4.32 -27.70 20.60
N ASP A 59 -4.06 -27.75 21.91
CA ASP A 59 -2.82 -28.34 22.46
C ASP A 59 -2.79 -29.84 22.19
N ALA A 60 -3.86 -30.56 22.53
CA ALA A 60 -3.99 -31.97 22.24
C ALA A 60 -3.87 -32.29 20.76
N LEU A 61 -4.44 -31.46 19.89
CA LEU A 61 -4.37 -31.61 18.44
C LEU A 61 -2.94 -31.44 17.94
N PHE A 62 -2.24 -30.35 18.26
CA PHE A 62 -0.87 -30.10 17.81
C PHE A 62 0.13 -31.11 18.38
N HIS A 63 -0.08 -31.55 19.63
CA HIS A 63 0.73 -32.60 20.23
C HIS A 63 0.59 -33.93 19.48
N ASN A 64 -0.65 -34.31 19.13
CA ASN A 64 -0.88 -35.53 18.35
C ASN A 64 -0.32 -35.45 16.92
N ILE A 65 -0.39 -34.29 16.26
CA ILE A 65 0.27 -34.10 14.96
C ILE A 65 1.76 -34.45 15.06
N ASN A 66 2.43 -33.89 16.06
CA ASN A 66 3.86 -34.11 16.21
C ASN A 66 4.24 -35.57 16.49
N ASN A 67 3.37 -36.30 17.20
CA ASN A 67 3.58 -37.71 17.50
C ASN A 67 3.34 -38.63 16.30
N THR A 68 2.40 -38.30 15.44
CA THR A 68 1.96 -39.16 14.34
C THR A 68 2.69 -38.91 13.03
N LEU A 69 3.30 -37.72 12.84
CA LEU A 69 4.09 -37.45 11.64
C LEU A 69 5.35 -38.30 11.56
N ASN A 70 5.56 -38.96 10.43
CA ASN A 70 6.76 -39.76 10.14
C ASN A 70 7.85 -38.95 9.42
N ARG A 71 7.54 -37.77 8.92
CA ARG A 71 8.46 -36.90 8.19
C ARG A 71 8.16 -35.43 8.53
N LYS A 72 9.10 -34.55 8.18
CA LYS A 72 8.89 -33.10 8.30
C LYS A 72 7.95 -32.60 7.21
N VAL A 73 6.91 -31.84 7.61
CA VAL A 73 5.89 -31.26 6.73
C VAL A 73 5.77 -29.76 6.99
N THR A 74 5.15 -29.03 6.07
CA THR A 74 4.76 -27.65 6.30
C THR A 74 3.27 -27.58 6.58
N ILE A 75 2.89 -26.91 7.66
CA ILE A 75 1.50 -26.63 8.03
C ILE A 75 1.27 -25.15 7.81
N CYS A 76 0.42 -24.82 6.85
CA CYS A 76 0.02 -23.46 6.55
C CYS A 76 -1.39 -23.18 7.11
N ILE A 77 -1.50 -22.17 7.94
CA ILE A 77 -2.76 -21.69 8.50
C ILE A 77 -3.05 -20.32 7.89
N ASP A 78 -3.96 -20.28 6.93
CA ASP A 78 -4.45 -19.03 6.34
C ASP A 78 -5.57 -18.46 7.22
N GLU A 79 -5.68 -17.15 7.26
CA GLU A 79 -6.58 -16.38 8.12
C GLU A 79 -6.44 -16.72 9.62
N PHE A 80 -5.22 -16.94 10.07
CA PHE A 80 -4.87 -17.25 11.47
C PHE A 80 -5.51 -16.31 12.52
N PRO A 81 -5.71 -15.00 12.27
CA PRO A 81 -6.44 -14.13 13.17
C PRO A 81 -7.84 -14.62 13.59
N TYR A 82 -8.56 -15.37 12.75
CA TYR A 82 -9.86 -15.93 13.12
C TYR A 82 -9.74 -17.03 14.16
N LEU A 83 -8.68 -17.84 14.14
CA LEU A 83 -8.43 -18.82 15.20
C LEU A 83 -8.15 -18.13 16.53
N VAL A 84 -7.27 -17.12 16.51
CA VAL A 84 -6.89 -16.40 17.74
C VAL A 84 -8.08 -15.66 18.37
N LYS A 85 -9.02 -15.18 17.54
CA LYS A 85 -10.25 -14.53 18.03
C LYS A 85 -11.09 -15.47 18.87
N ASN A 86 -11.20 -16.76 18.48
CA ASN A 86 -12.01 -17.78 19.14
C ASN A 86 -11.22 -18.67 20.10
N ALA A 87 -9.88 -18.64 20.03
CA ALA A 87 -8.94 -19.36 20.89
C ALA A 87 -7.76 -18.44 21.26
N PRO A 88 -7.95 -17.46 22.16
CA PRO A 88 -6.91 -16.49 22.53
C PRO A 88 -5.65 -17.15 23.14
N GLU A 89 -5.78 -18.38 23.65
CA GLU A 89 -4.69 -19.19 24.17
C GLU A 89 -3.77 -19.77 23.09
N LEU A 90 -4.21 -19.83 21.83
CA LEU A 90 -3.49 -20.49 20.73
C LEU A 90 -2.09 -19.95 20.50
N PRO A 91 -1.82 -18.62 20.55
CA PRO A 91 -0.45 -18.11 20.46
C PRO A 91 0.48 -18.66 21.54
N SER A 92 0.01 -18.88 22.77
CA SER A 92 0.80 -19.45 23.87
C SER A 92 1.07 -20.95 23.67
N ILE A 93 0.09 -21.69 23.15
CA ILE A 93 0.26 -23.10 22.77
C ILE A 93 1.33 -23.21 21.69
N LEU A 94 1.24 -22.41 20.64
CA LEU A 94 2.24 -22.39 19.56
C LEU A 94 3.62 -21.95 20.06
N GLN A 95 3.69 -21.03 21.02
CA GLN A 95 4.93 -20.67 21.68
C GLN A 95 5.61 -21.88 22.30
N ASN A 96 4.91 -22.64 23.12
CA ASN A 96 5.45 -23.85 23.80
C ASN A 96 5.96 -24.88 22.78
N ILE A 97 5.22 -25.05 21.68
CA ILE A 97 5.62 -25.98 20.61
C ILE A 97 6.88 -25.50 19.89
N ILE A 98 6.97 -24.20 19.56
CA ILE A 98 8.13 -23.63 18.86
C ILE A 98 9.37 -23.64 19.75
N ASP A 99 9.23 -23.37 21.05
CA ASP A 99 10.33 -23.35 22.00
C ASP A 99 10.89 -24.76 22.26
N ASN A 100 10.07 -25.80 22.10
CA ASN A 100 10.45 -27.21 22.26
C ASN A 100 11.02 -27.78 20.94
N LYS A 101 12.15 -27.22 20.48
CA LYS A 101 12.75 -27.46 19.16
C LYS A 101 13.17 -28.93 18.87
N VAL A 102 13.42 -29.77 19.90
CA VAL A 102 14.08 -31.06 19.74
C VAL A 102 13.22 -32.09 19.00
N ASN A 103 11.90 -31.95 19.03
CA ASN A 103 10.98 -32.93 18.45
C ASN A 103 9.96 -32.37 17.47
N ASN A 104 10.16 -31.16 16.96
CA ASN A 104 9.18 -30.53 16.07
C ASN A 104 9.30 -31.04 14.64
N LYS A 105 8.31 -31.81 14.19
CA LYS A 105 8.27 -32.46 12.86
C LYS A 105 7.55 -31.61 11.80
N TYR A 106 7.20 -30.36 12.09
CA TYR A 106 6.57 -29.47 11.10
C TYR A 106 7.09 -28.04 11.18
N ASN A 107 7.04 -27.38 10.02
CA ASN A 107 7.19 -25.94 9.93
C ASN A 107 5.81 -25.30 9.95
N LEU A 108 5.68 -24.13 10.59
CA LEU A 108 4.42 -23.37 10.61
C LEU A 108 4.51 -22.13 9.70
N ILE A 109 3.53 -21.97 8.83
CA ILE A 109 3.28 -20.73 8.12
C ILE A 109 1.97 -20.16 8.64
N LEU A 110 2.04 -19.06 9.38
CA LEU A 110 0.88 -18.32 9.85
C LEU A 110 0.60 -17.17 8.89
N CYS A 111 -0.58 -17.17 8.27
CA CYS A 111 -0.99 -16.15 7.32
C CYS A 111 -2.25 -15.44 7.80
N GLY A 112 -2.37 -14.14 7.48
CA GLY A 112 -3.57 -13.39 7.80
C GLY A 112 -3.68 -12.09 7.00
N SER A 113 -4.93 -11.72 6.68
CA SER A 113 -5.24 -10.50 5.95
C SER A 113 -5.35 -9.27 6.85
N SER A 114 -5.70 -9.44 8.14
CA SER A 114 -5.70 -8.34 9.09
C SER A 114 -4.28 -8.00 9.54
N GLN A 115 -3.69 -6.95 8.93
CA GLN A 115 -2.34 -6.50 9.22
C GLN A 115 -2.16 -6.15 10.71
N GLN A 116 -3.12 -5.42 11.30
CA GLN A 116 -3.07 -5.02 12.70
C GLN A 116 -3.08 -6.23 13.64
N MET A 117 -3.95 -7.21 13.39
CA MET A 117 -4.00 -8.41 14.23
C MET A 117 -2.74 -9.24 14.11
N MET A 118 -2.24 -9.47 12.91
CA MET A 118 -1.00 -10.23 12.67
C MET A 118 0.21 -9.56 13.34
N GLN A 119 0.32 -8.24 13.23
CA GLN A 119 1.38 -7.47 13.92
C GLN A 119 1.25 -7.58 15.45
N ASN A 120 0.04 -7.49 15.99
CA ASN A 120 -0.19 -7.64 17.43
C ASN A 120 0.15 -9.04 17.92
N ILE A 121 -0.13 -10.08 17.13
CA ILE A 121 0.13 -11.49 17.50
C ILE A 121 1.63 -11.81 17.45
N THR A 122 2.43 -11.14 16.60
CA THR A 122 3.81 -11.58 16.34
C THR A 122 4.87 -10.52 16.57
N LEU A 123 4.55 -9.23 16.45
CA LEU A 123 5.52 -8.14 16.57
C LEU A 123 5.39 -7.34 17.86
N ASN A 124 4.31 -7.49 18.60
CA ASN A 124 4.15 -6.86 19.90
C ASN A 124 5.00 -7.61 20.93
N SER A 125 5.84 -6.89 21.66
CA SER A 125 6.73 -7.45 22.70
C SER A 125 6.02 -8.23 23.81
N SER A 126 4.73 -7.95 24.05
CA SER A 126 3.90 -8.69 25.00
C SER A 126 3.27 -9.97 24.43
N SER A 127 3.43 -10.22 23.13
CA SER A 127 2.84 -11.41 22.49
C SER A 127 3.68 -12.65 22.73
N PRO A 128 3.05 -13.83 22.96
CA PRO A 128 3.75 -15.10 23.09
C PRO A 128 4.60 -15.47 21.87
N LEU A 129 4.23 -15.05 20.66
CA LEU A 129 4.98 -15.34 19.44
C LEU A 129 6.04 -14.29 19.08
N TYR A 130 6.25 -13.27 19.93
CA TYR A 130 7.29 -12.28 19.70
C TYR A 130 8.69 -12.90 19.62
N GLY A 131 9.44 -12.53 18.57
CA GLY A 131 10.80 -13.04 18.35
C GLY A 131 10.92 -14.51 17.93
N ARG A 132 9.78 -15.23 17.71
CA ARG A 132 9.76 -16.65 17.36
C ARG A 132 9.56 -16.93 15.88
N CYS A 133 9.21 -15.92 15.11
CA CYS A 133 9.16 -16.03 13.65
C CYS A 133 10.58 -16.00 13.08
N THR A 134 10.96 -17.02 12.32
CA THR A 134 12.22 -17.04 11.56
C THR A 134 12.18 -16.07 10.40
N GLU A 135 11.01 -15.91 9.78
CA GLU A 135 10.78 -14.98 8.67
C GLU A 135 9.44 -14.28 8.81
N ILE A 136 9.41 -13.00 8.43
CA ILE A 136 8.23 -12.17 8.44
C ILE A 136 8.12 -11.48 7.09
N LEU A 137 7.12 -11.88 6.30
CA LEU A 137 6.87 -11.33 4.98
C LEU A 137 5.60 -10.48 4.98
N ASN A 138 5.74 -9.19 4.69
CA ASN A 138 4.63 -8.28 4.44
C ASN A 138 4.37 -8.19 2.94
N VAL A 139 3.27 -8.80 2.48
CA VAL A 139 2.83 -8.73 1.08
C VAL A 139 2.19 -7.37 0.82
N LYS A 140 2.96 -6.52 0.18
CA LYS A 140 2.52 -5.17 -0.22
C LYS A 140 1.76 -5.21 -1.54
N PRO A 141 0.94 -4.18 -1.84
CA PRO A 141 0.44 -3.96 -3.18
C PRO A 141 1.57 -3.92 -4.21
N MET A 142 1.31 -4.43 -5.40
CA MET A 142 2.28 -4.51 -6.48
C MET A 142 2.61 -3.11 -7.04
N LEU A 143 3.82 -2.94 -7.54
CA LEU A 143 4.28 -1.69 -8.13
C LEU A 143 3.83 -1.54 -9.58
N LEU A 144 4.00 -0.33 -10.14
CA LEU A 144 3.54 0.08 -11.47
C LEU A 144 4.03 -0.85 -12.60
N GLY A 145 5.28 -1.33 -12.53
CA GLY A 145 5.85 -2.21 -13.55
C GLY A 145 5.12 -3.54 -13.69
N TRP A 146 4.63 -4.11 -12.58
CA TRP A 146 3.81 -5.31 -12.61
C TRP A 146 2.42 -5.07 -13.21
N TYR A 147 1.85 -3.88 -13.00
CA TYR A 147 0.61 -3.48 -13.67
C TYR A 147 0.81 -3.39 -15.19
N SER A 148 1.93 -2.79 -15.63
CA SER A 148 2.29 -2.74 -17.05
C SER A 148 2.42 -4.12 -17.67
N GLU A 149 3.10 -5.04 -17.00
CA GLU A 149 3.26 -6.42 -17.46
C GLU A 149 1.93 -7.17 -17.55
N TYR A 150 1.05 -6.99 -16.56
CA TYR A 150 -0.26 -7.66 -16.52
C TYR A 150 -1.19 -7.21 -17.66
N PHE A 151 -1.20 -5.92 -18.00
CA PHE A 151 -2.11 -5.37 -19.00
C PHE A 151 -1.53 -5.27 -20.40
N GLY A 152 -0.21 -5.19 -20.57
CA GLY A 152 0.46 -5.00 -21.86
C GLY A 152 0.10 -3.70 -22.57
N LYS A 153 -0.31 -2.66 -21.81
CA LYS A 153 -0.73 -1.36 -22.36
C LYS A 153 0.47 -0.43 -22.54
N ASN A 154 0.27 0.66 -23.31
CA ASN A 154 1.27 1.68 -23.43
C ASN A 154 1.53 2.39 -22.08
N ALA A 155 2.66 3.08 -21.96
CA ALA A 155 3.11 3.65 -20.71
C ALA A 155 2.16 4.70 -20.11
N ILE A 156 1.46 5.47 -20.96
CA ILE A 156 0.51 6.50 -20.52
C ILE A 156 -0.74 5.82 -19.93
N GLU A 157 -1.35 4.88 -20.64
CA GLU A 157 -2.51 4.13 -20.16
C GLU A 157 -2.18 3.32 -18.89
N THR A 158 -0.93 2.83 -18.78
CA THR A 158 -0.43 2.14 -17.60
C THR A 158 -0.45 3.06 -16.38
N VAL A 159 0.09 4.27 -16.48
CA VAL A 159 0.08 5.25 -15.39
C VAL A 159 -1.36 5.67 -15.04
N GLU A 160 -2.21 5.95 -16.05
CA GLU A 160 -3.60 6.34 -15.84
C GLU A 160 -4.40 5.25 -15.13
N GLY A 161 -4.28 3.99 -15.56
CA GLY A 161 -4.97 2.85 -14.93
C GLY A 161 -4.47 2.56 -13.52
N TYR A 162 -3.15 2.55 -13.31
CA TYR A 162 -2.55 2.37 -11.98
C TYR A 162 -2.93 3.49 -11.02
N SER A 163 -3.05 4.73 -11.50
CA SER A 163 -3.50 5.87 -10.69
C SER A 163 -4.90 5.67 -10.10
N VAL A 164 -5.75 4.85 -10.74
CA VAL A 164 -7.10 4.55 -10.26
C VAL A 164 -7.15 3.28 -9.42
N PHE A 165 -6.57 2.18 -9.92
CA PHE A 165 -6.74 0.84 -9.32
C PHE A 165 -5.60 0.45 -8.38
N GLY A 166 -4.48 1.18 -8.41
CA GLY A 166 -3.32 0.89 -7.57
C GLY A 166 -2.71 -0.48 -7.82
N GLY A 167 -2.08 -1.03 -6.80
CA GLY A 167 -1.30 -2.27 -6.88
C GLY A 167 -1.99 -3.53 -6.36
N VAL A 168 -3.30 -3.54 -6.18
CA VAL A 168 -4.03 -4.71 -5.67
C VAL A 168 -4.44 -5.64 -6.82
N PRO A 169 -3.91 -6.89 -6.93
CA PRO A 169 -4.14 -7.77 -8.07
C PRO A 169 -5.63 -8.03 -8.38
N ARG A 170 -6.44 -8.16 -7.35
CA ARG A 170 -7.88 -8.40 -7.53
C ARG A 170 -8.59 -7.24 -8.25
N TYR A 171 -8.12 -6.02 -8.05
CA TYR A 171 -8.71 -4.86 -8.75
C TYR A 171 -8.34 -4.89 -10.24
N TRP A 172 -7.16 -5.41 -10.57
CA TRP A 172 -6.73 -5.61 -11.96
C TRP A 172 -7.56 -6.67 -12.68
N GLU A 173 -7.87 -7.79 -12.02
CA GLU A 173 -8.77 -8.82 -12.55
C GLU A 173 -10.15 -8.21 -12.88
N LEU A 174 -10.72 -7.40 -11.98
CA LEU A 174 -11.99 -6.73 -12.20
C LEU A 174 -11.90 -5.71 -13.34
N GLN A 175 -10.81 -4.94 -13.40
CA GLN A 175 -10.58 -3.98 -14.48
C GLN A 175 -10.49 -4.66 -15.85
N LYS A 176 -9.82 -5.82 -15.92
CA LYS A 176 -9.61 -6.57 -17.18
C LYS A 176 -10.92 -7.05 -17.83
N ASN A 177 -11.99 -7.16 -17.07
CA ASN A 177 -13.30 -7.55 -17.59
C ASN A 177 -13.97 -6.47 -18.47
N HIS A 178 -13.38 -5.27 -18.55
CA HIS A 178 -13.91 -4.14 -19.29
C HIS A 178 -12.94 -3.70 -20.39
N GLN A 179 -13.47 -3.24 -21.52
CA GLN A 179 -12.66 -2.84 -22.69
C GLN A 179 -11.86 -1.56 -22.44
N THR A 180 -12.47 -0.59 -21.73
CA THR A 180 -11.83 0.70 -21.47
C THR A 180 -11.66 0.96 -19.96
N LEU A 181 -10.69 1.82 -19.62
CA LEU A 181 -10.52 2.30 -18.26
C LEU A 181 -11.79 3.01 -17.76
N ALA A 182 -12.44 3.79 -18.64
CA ALA A 182 -13.67 4.51 -18.32
C ALA A 182 -14.81 3.57 -17.92
N ASP A 183 -15.02 2.49 -18.70
CA ASP A 183 -16.06 1.51 -18.40
C ASP A 183 -15.76 0.77 -17.10
N SER A 184 -14.50 0.40 -16.88
CA SER A 184 -14.10 -0.23 -15.62
C SER A 184 -14.33 0.66 -14.41
N ILE A 185 -14.07 1.97 -14.50
CA ILE A 185 -14.36 2.93 -13.43
C ILE A 185 -15.86 3.02 -13.19
N LYS A 186 -16.66 3.18 -14.26
CA LYS A 186 -18.10 3.30 -14.14
C LYS A 186 -18.73 2.07 -13.49
N TYR A 187 -18.45 0.88 -14.01
CA TYR A 187 -19.06 -0.36 -13.53
C TYR A 187 -18.55 -0.86 -12.19
N ASN A 188 -17.26 -0.68 -11.87
CA ASN A 188 -16.72 -1.22 -10.62
C ASN A 188 -16.78 -0.23 -9.44
N LEU A 189 -16.61 1.09 -9.72
CA LEU A 189 -16.45 2.09 -8.66
C LEU A 189 -17.66 3.04 -8.55
N LEU A 190 -18.22 3.50 -9.70
CA LEU A 190 -19.29 4.50 -9.68
C LEU A 190 -20.67 3.88 -9.57
N ASP A 191 -20.88 2.69 -10.12
CA ASP A 191 -22.12 1.94 -9.98
C ASP A 191 -22.29 1.50 -8.50
N PRO A 192 -23.41 1.80 -7.83
CA PRO A 192 -23.70 1.36 -6.47
C PRO A 192 -23.67 -0.17 -6.28
N ASP A 193 -23.97 -0.93 -7.33
CA ASP A 193 -23.89 -2.39 -7.38
C ASP A 193 -22.50 -2.90 -7.78
N GLY A 194 -21.59 -2.00 -8.09
CA GLY A 194 -20.20 -2.31 -8.46
C GLY A 194 -19.42 -2.92 -7.31
N ILE A 195 -18.62 -3.95 -7.63
CA ILE A 195 -17.87 -4.75 -6.63
C ILE A 195 -16.95 -3.90 -5.76
N LEU A 196 -16.41 -2.81 -6.30
CA LEU A 196 -15.48 -1.93 -5.59
C LEU A 196 -16.15 -0.69 -4.99
N HIS A 197 -17.46 -0.48 -5.22
CA HIS A 197 -18.19 0.69 -4.72
C HIS A 197 -18.19 0.79 -3.19
N LYS A 198 -18.26 -0.35 -2.49
CA LYS A 198 -18.26 -0.43 -1.01
C LYS A 198 -16.97 -1.04 -0.45
N GLU A 199 -15.95 -1.20 -1.28
CA GLU A 199 -14.70 -1.88 -0.90
C GLU A 199 -13.98 -1.24 0.30
N PRO A 200 -13.79 0.10 0.38
CA PRO A 200 -13.13 0.71 1.53
C PRO A 200 -13.89 0.51 2.84
N GLU A 201 -15.22 0.55 2.82
CA GLU A 201 -16.07 0.32 3.99
C GLU A 201 -15.85 -1.09 4.54
N THR A 202 -15.86 -2.10 3.65
CA THR A 202 -15.62 -3.50 3.99
C THR A 202 -14.21 -3.72 4.56
N LEU A 203 -13.19 -3.12 3.91
CA LEU A 203 -11.81 -3.23 4.38
C LEU A 203 -11.62 -2.66 5.79
N PHE A 204 -12.19 -1.49 6.06
CA PHE A 204 -12.03 -0.84 7.37
C PHE A 204 -12.84 -1.53 8.47
N TYR A 205 -14.02 -2.05 8.16
CA TYR A 205 -14.80 -2.82 9.12
C TYR A 205 -14.03 -4.04 9.65
N ASP A 206 -13.32 -4.73 8.77
CA ASP A 206 -12.57 -5.93 9.12
C ASP A 206 -11.21 -5.63 9.79
N GLU A 207 -10.57 -4.53 9.43
CA GLU A 207 -9.21 -4.22 9.91
C GLU A 207 -9.17 -3.32 11.15
N MET A 208 -10.21 -2.50 11.39
CA MET A 208 -10.13 -1.44 12.40
C MET A 208 -11.35 -1.35 13.29
N ARG A 209 -11.15 -1.41 14.62
CA ARG A 209 -12.20 -1.11 15.61
C ARG A 209 -12.71 0.34 15.54
N THR A 210 -11.90 1.26 15.01
CA THR A 210 -12.20 2.69 14.84
C THR A 210 -12.47 3.04 13.38
N SER A 211 -13.16 2.17 12.65
CA SER A 211 -13.42 2.31 11.21
C SER A 211 -14.08 3.65 10.84
N VAL A 212 -15.02 4.16 11.63
CA VAL A 212 -15.71 5.44 11.39
C VAL A 212 -14.74 6.62 11.38
N LEU A 213 -13.83 6.71 12.35
CA LEU A 213 -12.88 7.82 12.44
C LEU A 213 -11.82 7.73 11.32
N ALA A 214 -11.36 6.52 11.00
CA ALA A 214 -10.42 6.30 9.92
C ALA A 214 -11.03 6.69 8.56
N TYR A 215 -12.28 6.27 8.30
CA TYR A 215 -13.02 6.65 7.11
C TYR A 215 -13.21 8.18 7.00
N SER A 216 -13.58 8.84 8.10
CA SER A 216 -13.75 10.29 8.15
C SER A 216 -12.43 11.04 7.87
N ILE A 217 -11.31 10.58 8.42
CA ILE A 217 -9.99 11.14 8.14
C ILE A 217 -9.66 11.03 6.64
N LEU A 218 -9.86 9.86 6.04
CA LEU A 218 -9.59 9.65 4.61
C LEU A 218 -10.52 10.48 3.73
N THR A 219 -11.78 10.62 4.10
CA THR A 219 -12.73 11.51 3.41
C THR A 219 -12.21 12.95 3.39
N LEU A 220 -11.78 13.47 4.53
CA LEU A 220 -11.24 14.83 4.61
C LEU A 220 -9.96 15.00 3.80
N ILE A 221 -9.05 14.03 3.85
CA ILE A 221 -7.83 14.08 3.04
C ILE A 221 -8.14 14.02 1.54
N GLY A 222 -9.06 13.15 1.12
CA GLY A 222 -9.53 13.07 -0.27
C GLY A 222 -10.18 14.35 -0.77
N LEU A 223 -10.79 15.15 0.14
CA LEU A 223 -11.34 16.46 -0.13
C LEU A 223 -10.31 17.62 -0.04
N GLY A 224 -9.02 17.29 0.15
CA GLY A 224 -7.92 18.27 0.18
C GLY A 224 -7.54 18.79 1.56
N CYS A 225 -8.17 18.34 2.66
CA CYS A 225 -7.76 18.71 4.03
C CYS A 225 -6.51 17.92 4.43
N ASN A 226 -5.34 18.48 4.16
CA ASN A 226 -4.08 17.75 4.31
C ASN A 226 -3.31 18.07 5.61
N ARG A 227 -3.72 19.12 6.35
CA ARG A 227 -3.05 19.51 7.60
C ARG A 227 -3.75 18.93 8.81
N LEU A 228 -2.97 18.53 9.82
CA LEU A 228 -3.52 17.99 11.06
C LEU A 228 -4.53 18.94 11.72
N SER A 229 -4.26 20.24 11.71
CA SER A 229 -5.14 21.27 12.28
C SER A 229 -6.48 21.37 11.51
N GLU A 230 -6.46 21.25 10.18
CA GLU A 230 -7.65 21.27 9.33
C GLU A 230 -8.51 20.03 9.57
N ILE A 231 -7.87 18.85 9.61
CA ILE A 231 -8.55 17.58 9.91
C ILE A 231 -9.18 17.63 11.30
N ALA A 232 -8.41 18.07 12.31
CA ALA A 232 -8.87 18.19 13.68
C ALA A 232 -10.05 19.15 13.83
N GLY A 233 -9.96 20.33 13.21
CA GLY A 233 -11.02 21.33 13.21
C GLY A 233 -12.32 20.82 12.54
N ARG A 234 -12.20 20.13 11.39
CA ARG A 234 -13.37 19.57 10.69
C ARG A 234 -14.04 18.41 11.44
N LEU A 235 -13.25 17.65 12.22
CA LEU A 235 -13.76 16.54 13.05
C LEU A 235 -14.21 17.00 14.44
N GLU A 236 -14.03 18.28 14.77
CA GLU A 236 -14.33 18.84 16.10
C GLU A 236 -13.62 18.04 17.22
N LYS A 237 -12.38 17.58 16.95
CA LYS A 237 -11.57 16.78 17.87
C LYS A 237 -10.23 17.43 18.12
N PRO A 238 -9.69 17.31 19.35
CA PRO A 238 -8.31 17.71 19.63
C PRO A 238 -7.33 16.97 18.74
N ALA A 239 -6.32 17.65 18.20
CA ALA A 239 -5.29 17.06 17.35
C ALA A 239 -4.59 15.85 18.01
N THR A 240 -4.47 15.84 19.34
CA THR A 240 -3.88 14.76 20.13
C THR A 240 -4.64 13.43 19.98
N GLN A 241 -5.97 13.49 19.86
CA GLN A 241 -6.80 12.29 19.66
C GLN A 241 -6.64 11.68 18.26
N LEU A 242 -6.16 12.43 17.27
CA LEU A 242 -5.94 11.97 15.92
C LEU A 242 -4.58 11.26 15.73
N ASN A 243 -3.65 11.41 16.65
CA ASN A 243 -2.30 10.83 16.51
C ASN A 243 -2.32 9.32 16.34
N ARG A 244 -3.09 8.61 17.17
CA ARG A 244 -3.19 7.14 17.12
C ARG A 244 -3.88 6.65 15.83
N PRO A 245 -5.06 7.18 15.42
CA PRO A 245 -5.69 6.82 14.16
C PRO A 245 -4.82 7.13 12.93
N LEU A 246 -4.17 8.30 12.89
CA LEU A 246 -3.27 8.65 11.79
C LEU A 246 -2.06 7.72 11.73
N LYS A 247 -1.45 7.40 12.88
CA LYS A 247 -0.35 6.44 12.93
C LYS A 247 -0.81 5.07 12.40
N LEU A 248 -1.97 4.59 12.82
CA LEU A 248 -2.52 3.32 12.34
C LEU A 248 -2.72 3.33 10.82
N LEU A 249 -3.30 4.39 10.25
CA LEU A 249 -3.48 4.53 8.81
C LEU A 249 -2.15 4.58 8.05
N ILE A 250 -1.09 5.14 8.64
CA ILE A 250 0.28 5.14 8.09
C ILE A 250 0.85 3.73 8.14
N ASP A 251 0.77 3.06 9.28
CA ASP A 251 1.33 1.71 9.49
C ASP A 251 0.64 0.67 8.56
N LEU A 252 -0.64 0.86 8.26
CA LEU A 252 -1.41 0.06 7.30
C LEU A 252 -1.17 0.47 5.83
N GLY A 253 -0.45 1.56 5.56
CA GLY A 253 -0.11 2.02 4.22
C GLY A 253 -1.23 2.75 3.47
N TYR A 254 -2.30 3.18 4.15
CA TYR A 254 -3.39 3.94 3.52
C TYR A 254 -3.06 5.42 3.33
N ILE A 255 -2.32 6.00 4.27
CA ILE A 255 -1.84 7.37 4.18
C ILE A 255 -0.33 7.46 4.41
N ARG A 256 0.26 8.55 3.97
CA ARG A 256 1.62 8.94 4.30
C ARG A 256 1.65 10.34 4.90
N ARG A 257 2.69 10.60 5.65
CA ARG A 257 2.99 11.91 6.16
C ARG A 257 4.14 12.52 5.37
N GLU A 258 3.85 13.51 4.55
CA GLU A 258 4.84 14.27 3.80
C GLU A 258 5.44 15.39 4.64
N ARG A 259 6.72 15.64 4.43
CA ARG A 259 7.47 16.76 5.00
C ARG A 259 8.31 17.39 3.91
N PRO A 260 8.55 18.70 3.97
CA PRO A 260 9.50 19.31 3.05
C PRO A 260 10.88 18.66 3.17
N PHE A 261 11.56 18.48 2.05
CA PHE A 261 12.95 18.00 2.03
C PHE A 261 13.81 18.79 3.03
N ASN A 262 14.76 18.12 3.67
CA ASN A 262 15.69 18.67 4.68
C ASN A 262 15.04 19.19 5.99
N LEU A 263 13.76 18.88 6.27
CA LEU A 263 13.18 19.16 7.59
C LEU A 263 13.31 17.94 8.51
N THR A 264 13.81 18.21 9.72
CA THR A 264 13.99 17.19 10.75
C THR A 264 12.64 16.61 11.23
N SER A 265 12.68 15.38 11.74
CA SER A 265 11.50 14.67 12.27
C SER A 265 10.73 15.41 13.38
N LYS A 266 11.39 16.34 14.08
CA LYS A 266 10.81 17.13 15.17
C LYS A 266 9.89 18.26 14.69
N SER A 267 10.00 18.72 13.43
CA SER A 267 9.15 19.77 12.89
C SER A 267 7.80 19.20 12.41
N THR A 268 6.78 19.28 13.26
CA THR A 268 5.44 18.76 12.97
C THR A 268 4.54 19.76 12.22
N LYS A 269 4.81 21.05 12.35
CA LYS A 269 3.94 22.15 11.86
C LYS A 269 3.80 22.23 10.33
N LYS A 270 4.81 21.76 9.56
CA LYS A 270 4.81 21.81 8.10
C LYS A 270 4.50 20.45 7.44
N SER A 271 3.98 19.47 8.17
CA SER A 271 3.67 18.16 7.58
C SER A 271 2.27 18.14 6.98
N LEU A 272 2.12 17.38 5.88
CA LEU A 272 0.87 17.11 5.19
C LEU A 272 0.57 15.62 5.25
N TYR A 273 -0.71 15.27 5.35
CA TYR A 273 -1.18 13.90 5.23
C TYR A 273 -1.78 13.69 3.84
N LYS A 274 -1.34 12.66 3.15
CA LYS A 274 -1.80 12.31 1.79
C LYS A 274 -2.22 10.84 1.78
N ILE A 275 -3.24 10.49 1.00
CA ILE A 275 -3.59 9.10 0.75
C ILE A 275 -2.49 8.49 -0.12
N SER A 276 -1.93 7.35 0.32
CA SER A 276 -0.82 6.65 -0.38
C SER A 276 -1.31 5.67 -1.43
N ASP A 277 -2.44 5.02 -1.16
CA ASP A 277 -3.02 4.02 -2.04
C ASP A 277 -3.81 4.71 -3.16
N PRO A 278 -3.46 4.49 -4.45
CA PRO A 278 -4.13 5.16 -5.56
C PRO A 278 -5.62 4.87 -5.63
N PHE A 279 -6.06 3.62 -5.37
CA PHE A 279 -7.47 3.25 -5.36
C PHE A 279 -8.24 4.02 -4.26
N MET A 280 -7.71 4.04 -3.05
CA MET A 280 -8.31 4.80 -1.95
C MET A 280 -8.34 6.29 -2.27
N ASN A 281 -7.28 6.82 -2.89
CA ASN A 281 -7.24 8.23 -3.26
C ASN A 281 -8.32 8.58 -4.29
N PHE A 282 -8.48 7.76 -5.34
CA PHE A 282 -9.55 7.95 -6.32
C PHE A 282 -10.93 7.85 -5.67
N TYR A 283 -11.14 6.85 -4.83
CA TYR A 283 -12.41 6.61 -4.16
C TYR A 283 -12.82 7.77 -3.26
N PHE A 284 -11.94 8.23 -2.38
CA PHE A 284 -12.25 9.33 -1.45
C PHE A 284 -12.30 10.70 -2.14
N SER A 285 -11.64 10.87 -3.28
CA SER A 285 -11.69 12.12 -4.04
C SER A 285 -12.93 12.23 -4.94
N PHE A 286 -13.45 11.11 -5.46
CA PHE A 286 -14.49 11.13 -6.48
C PHE A 286 -15.75 10.34 -6.15
N VAL A 287 -15.64 9.16 -5.53
CA VAL A 287 -16.80 8.33 -5.23
C VAL A 287 -17.54 8.88 -4.01
N VAL A 288 -16.84 9.07 -2.90
CA VAL A 288 -17.44 9.52 -1.63
C VAL A 288 -18.19 10.85 -1.77
N PRO A 289 -17.64 11.91 -2.41
CA PRO A 289 -18.36 13.18 -2.56
C PRO A 289 -19.61 13.10 -3.44
N ASN A 290 -19.71 12.08 -4.29
CA ASN A 290 -20.82 11.89 -5.22
C ASN A 290 -21.75 10.73 -4.84
N LYS A 291 -21.60 10.14 -3.65
CA LYS A 291 -22.30 8.91 -3.26
C LYS A 291 -23.81 9.01 -3.48
N SER A 292 -24.47 10.06 -2.97
CA SER A 292 -25.91 10.24 -3.15
C SER A 292 -26.31 10.35 -4.62
N ARG A 293 -25.53 11.04 -5.46
CA ARG A 293 -25.80 11.14 -6.90
C ARG A 293 -25.67 9.80 -7.62
N LEU A 294 -24.68 9.00 -7.21
CA LEU A 294 -24.47 7.66 -7.75
C LEU A 294 -25.62 6.71 -7.35
N GLU A 295 -26.09 6.79 -6.12
CA GLU A 295 -27.27 6.04 -5.64
C GLU A 295 -28.56 6.40 -6.41
N PHE A 296 -28.66 7.62 -6.96
CA PHE A 296 -29.72 8.02 -7.88
C PHE A 296 -29.48 7.62 -9.34
N GLY A 297 -28.42 6.86 -9.64
CA GLY A 297 -28.10 6.39 -10.99
C GLY A 297 -27.48 7.45 -11.91
N LEU A 298 -26.99 8.59 -11.38
CA LEU A 298 -26.42 9.68 -12.17
C LEU A 298 -24.94 9.41 -12.56
N ILE A 299 -24.61 8.17 -12.91
CA ILE A 299 -23.24 7.69 -13.17
C ILE A 299 -22.59 8.49 -14.31
N GLU A 300 -23.27 8.67 -15.44
CA GLU A 300 -22.70 9.35 -16.61
C GLU A 300 -22.42 10.85 -16.33
N GLN A 301 -23.25 11.51 -15.53
CA GLN A 301 -23.03 12.89 -15.15
C GLN A 301 -21.81 13.04 -14.24
N VAL A 302 -21.71 12.17 -13.23
CA VAL A 302 -20.55 12.13 -12.32
C VAL A 302 -19.28 11.79 -13.10
N TRP A 303 -19.35 10.81 -14.01
CA TRP A 303 -18.21 10.47 -14.86
C TRP A 303 -17.73 11.63 -15.72
N LYS A 304 -18.64 12.39 -16.31
CA LYS A 304 -18.28 13.58 -17.10
C LYS A 304 -17.49 14.61 -16.29
N GLU A 305 -17.86 14.83 -15.03
CA GLU A 305 -17.15 15.72 -14.12
C GLU A 305 -15.76 15.17 -13.74
N ILE A 306 -15.69 13.85 -13.43
CA ILE A 306 -14.42 13.16 -13.14
C ILE A 306 -13.49 13.27 -14.33
N LYS A 307 -13.96 12.98 -15.54
CA LYS A 307 -13.18 13.06 -16.78
C LYS A 307 -12.55 14.45 -16.99
N GLY A 308 -13.28 15.52 -16.64
CA GLY A 308 -12.75 16.88 -16.69
C GLY A 308 -11.60 17.16 -15.73
N LYS A 309 -11.53 16.44 -14.60
CA LYS A 309 -10.50 16.57 -13.56
C LYS A 309 -9.45 15.47 -13.62
N PHE A 310 -9.62 14.48 -14.49
CA PHE A 310 -8.83 13.26 -14.48
C PHE A 310 -7.33 13.49 -14.73
N ASN A 311 -6.99 14.36 -15.68
CA ASN A 311 -5.59 14.69 -15.94
C ASN A 311 -4.90 15.36 -14.75
N GLN A 312 -5.61 16.24 -14.02
CA GLN A 312 -5.09 16.85 -12.80
C GLN A 312 -4.88 15.80 -11.71
N TYR A 313 -5.85 14.90 -11.53
CA TYR A 313 -5.73 13.78 -10.59
C TYR A 313 -4.53 12.89 -10.90
N VAL A 314 -4.36 12.49 -12.17
CA VAL A 314 -3.22 11.68 -12.59
C VAL A 314 -1.90 12.45 -12.41
N SER A 315 -1.87 13.76 -12.59
CA SER A 315 -0.67 14.58 -12.35
C SER A 315 -0.16 14.45 -10.91
N GLU A 316 -1.06 14.45 -9.91
CA GLU A 316 -0.68 14.27 -8.51
C GLU A 316 -0.15 12.85 -8.22
N GLN A 317 -0.73 11.83 -8.87
CA GLN A 317 -0.24 10.45 -8.79
C GLN A 317 1.12 10.29 -9.49
N TRP A 318 1.30 10.98 -10.62
CA TRP A 318 2.53 10.98 -11.38
C TRP A 318 3.71 11.55 -10.56
N GLU A 319 3.53 12.67 -9.88
CA GLU A 319 4.54 13.24 -8.98
C GLU A 319 5.02 12.21 -7.94
N GLU A 320 4.08 11.45 -7.37
CA GLU A 320 4.41 10.43 -6.37
C GLU A 320 5.15 9.24 -6.98
N LEU A 321 4.73 8.78 -8.16
CA LEU A 321 5.43 7.71 -8.89
C LEU A 321 6.86 8.14 -9.23
N CYS A 322 7.05 9.39 -9.65
CA CYS A 322 8.38 9.95 -9.91
C CYS A 322 9.27 9.93 -8.65
N ARG A 323 8.76 10.42 -7.51
CA ARG A 323 9.51 10.37 -6.24
C ARG A 323 9.87 8.95 -5.84
N ASN A 324 8.96 8.00 -5.98
CA ASN A 324 9.17 6.60 -5.64
C ASN A 324 10.18 5.90 -6.57
N ALA A 325 10.33 6.36 -7.79
CA ALA A 325 11.27 5.81 -8.77
C ALA A 325 12.72 6.30 -8.55
N VAL A 326 12.91 7.52 -8.07
CA VAL A 326 14.25 8.15 -7.93
C VAL A 326 15.29 7.25 -7.27
N PRO A 327 15.04 6.53 -6.16
CA PRO A 327 16.06 5.69 -5.53
C PRO A 327 16.47 4.47 -6.37
N ARG A 328 15.71 4.16 -7.42
CA ARG A 328 15.94 3.01 -8.30
C ARG A 328 16.46 3.41 -9.68
N LEU A 329 16.49 4.70 -9.96
CA LEU A 329 17.04 5.27 -11.17
C LEU A 329 18.55 5.48 -11.04
N ASN A 330 19.28 5.18 -12.10
CA ASN A 330 20.66 5.63 -12.26
C ASN A 330 20.64 6.90 -13.10
N ILE A 331 20.99 8.03 -12.51
CA ILE A 331 20.95 9.34 -13.15
C ILE A 331 22.39 9.87 -13.23
N GLU A 332 22.93 10.00 -14.43
CA GLU A 332 24.33 10.37 -14.68
C GLU A 332 25.37 9.52 -13.90
N GLY A 333 25.13 8.21 -13.79
CA GLY A 333 26.00 7.31 -13.03
C GLY A 333 25.88 7.42 -11.52
N LYS A 334 24.92 8.19 -11.01
CA LYS A 334 24.69 8.41 -9.58
C LYS A 334 23.39 7.76 -9.10
N SER A 335 23.44 7.29 -7.86
CA SER A 335 22.26 6.84 -7.10
C SER A 335 21.81 7.92 -6.14
N PHE A 336 20.51 8.02 -5.92
CA PHE A 336 19.90 9.02 -5.05
C PHE A 336 19.12 8.38 -3.89
N ASN A 337 19.09 9.08 -2.78
CA ASN A 337 18.25 8.74 -1.63
C ASN A 337 16.75 8.91 -1.99
N PRO A 338 15.81 8.40 -1.16
CA PRO A 338 14.39 8.60 -1.37
C PRO A 338 14.04 10.08 -1.57
N ALA A 339 13.41 10.38 -2.70
CA ALA A 339 13.04 11.73 -3.06
C ALA A 339 11.88 12.24 -2.20
N GLN A 340 11.88 13.52 -1.94
CA GLN A 340 10.83 14.24 -1.22
C GLN A 340 10.41 15.47 -2.02
N ARG A 341 9.22 15.95 -1.76
CA ARG A 341 8.77 17.27 -2.21
C ARG A 341 9.37 18.33 -1.29
N TRP A 342 9.65 19.49 -1.82
CA TRP A 342 10.00 20.65 -0.99
C TRP A 342 9.00 21.77 -1.19
N TRP A 343 8.56 22.38 -0.10
CA TRP A 343 7.74 23.59 -0.11
C TRP A 343 8.11 24.48 1.07
N GLY A 344 8.11 25.77 0.82
CA GLY A 344 8.50 26.75 1.82
C GLY A 344 8.46 28.16 1.23
N ASN A 345 9.11 29.06 1.91
CA ASN A 345 9.35 30.39 1.38
C ASN A 345 10.76 30.48 0.83
N GLU A 346 10.91 31.16 -0.30
CA GLU A 346 12.18 31.60 -0.83
C GLU A 346 12.90 32.54 0.17
N MET A 347 14.15 32.91 -0.12
CA MET A 347 14.86 33.95 0.63
C MET A 347 14.05 35.26 0.68
N ASP A 348 13.33 35.60 -0.39
CA ASP A 348 12.46 36.78 -0.52
C ASP A 348 11.05 36.59 0.09
N ARG A 349 10.81 35.52 0.86
CA ARG A 349 9.55 35.16 1.51
C ARG A 349 8.37 34.84 0.56
N LYS A 350 8.61 34.64 -0.72
CA LYS A 350 7.58 34.14 -1.65
C LYS A 350 7.40 32.65 -1.47
N PRO A 351 6.16 32.13 -1.55
CA PRO A 351 5.94 30.68 -1.51
C PRO A 351 6.53 30.01 -2.74
N MET A 352 7.30 28.97 -2.53
CA MET A 352 7.92 28.18 -3.58
C MET A 352 7.77 26.70 -3.31
N GLU A 353 7.72 25.93 -4.38
CA GLU A 353 7.59 24.47 -4.34
C GLU A 353 8.43 23.82 -5.42
N ILE A 354 8.96 22.62 -5.10
CA ILE A 354 9.67 21.72 -6.02
C ILE A 354 9.12 20.32 -5.82
N ASP A 355 8.73 19.66 -6.92
CA ASP A 355 8.01 18.39 -6.89
C ASP A 355 8.90 17.21 -6.43
N VAL A 356 10.19 17.22 -6.84
CA VAL A 356 11.12 16.12 -6.60
C VAL A 356 12.48 16.66 -6.18
N VAL A 357 12.90 16.38 -4.95
CA VAL A 357 14.23 16.74 -4.43
C VAL A 357 14.85 15.50 -3.79
N ALA A 358 16.08 15.17 -4.15
CA ALA A 358 16.80 14.05 -3.57
C ALA A 358 18.32 14.32 -3.50
N GLU A 359 18.94 13.98 -2.40
CA GLU A 359 20.39 14.01 -2.24
C GLU A 359 21.00 12.73 -2.82
N SER A 360 22.11 12.83 -3.56
CA SER A 360 22.85 11.65 -4.00
C SER A 360 23.43 10.88 -2.82
N THR A 361 23.63 9.58 -2.97
CA THR A 361 24.15 8.72 -1.90
C THR A 361 25.55 9.11 -1.44
N ASP A 362 26.35 9.67 -2.35
CA ASP A 362 27.71 10.23 -2.09
C ASP A 362 27.68 11.67 -1.57
N LYS A 363 26.48 12.29 -1.44
CA LYS A 363 26.23 13.66 -0.98
C LYS A 363 26.87 14.77 -1.83
N THR A 364 27.34 14.46 -3.03
CA THR A 364 28.01 15.43 -3.93
C THR A 364 27.01 16.20 -4.79
N SER A 365 25.80 15.64 -4.99
CA SER A 365 24.81 16.20 -5.90
C SER A 365 23.43 16.26 -5.26
N LEU A 366 22.63 17.21 -5.73
CA LEU A 366 21.22 17.36 -5.36
C LEU A 366 20.36 17.31 -6.63
N LEU A 367 19.52 16.28 -6.73
CA LEU A 367 18.51 16.19 -7.76
C LEU A 367 17.40 17.19 -7.47
N ILE A 368 17.06 18.00 -8.46
CA ILE A 368 15.99 19.00 -8.42
C ILE A 368 15.12 18.77 -9.64
N GLY A 369 13.87 18.39 -9.43
CA GLY A 369 12.99 17.96 -10.51
C GLY A 369 11.58 18.52 -10.43
N GLU A 370 10.98 18.66 -11.60
CA GLU A 370 9.55 18.98 -11.80
C GLU A 370 8.86 17.83 -12.53
N ALA A 371 7.64 17.51 -12.12
CA ALA A 371 6.82 16.47 -12.73
C ALA A 371 5.60 17.09 -13.42
N LYS A 372 5.40 16.79 -14.71
CA LYS A 372 4.32 17.37 -15.52
C LYS A 372 3.58 16.31 -16.31
N TRP A 373 2.27 16.19 -16.07
CA TRP A 373 1.38 15.26 -16.78
C TRP A 373 0.53 16.03 -17.80
N VAL A 374 1.20 16.63 -18.79
CA VAL A 374 0.55 17.42 -19.86
C VAL A 374 1.12 17.04 -21.23
N ASN A 375 0.32 17.21 -22.28
CA ASN A 375 0.71 16.82 -23.64
C ASN A 375 1.62 17.84 -24.34
N LYS A 376 1.47 19.12 -23.99
CA LYS A 376 2.30 20.20 -24.60
C LYS A 376 2.96 21.00 -23.50
N ILE A 377 4.26 21.18 -23.60
CA ILE A 377 5.07 21.86 -22.60
C ILE A 377 6.19 22.64 -23.27
N SER A 378 6.53 23.79 -22.73
CA SER A 378 7.76 24.51 -23.07
C SER A 378 8.86 24.09 -22.09
N VAL A 379 9.71 23.17 -22.54
CA VAL A 379 10.80 22.63 -21.70
C VAL A 379 11.74 23.74 -21.24
N SER A 380 12.15 24.64 -22.15
CA SER A 380 13.06 25.76 -21.83
C SER A 380 12.52 26.62 -20.69
N LYS A 381 11.23 26.98 -20.77
CA LYS A 381 10.59 27.81 -19.72
C LYS A 381 10.64 27.12 -18.35
N ILE A 382 10.32 25.82 -18.28
CA ILE A 382 10.34 25.08 -17.00
C ILE A 382 11.78 24.92 -16.47
N VAL A 383 12.74 24.71 -17.34
CA VAL A 383 14.15 24.66 -16.96
C VAL A 383 14.60 25.99 -16.35
N ASP A 384 14.26 27.10 -16.98
CA ASP A 384 14.59 28.44 -16.47
C ASP A 384 13.93 28.71 -15.11
N GLU A 385 12.65 28.34 -14.97
CA GLU A 385 11.94 28.43 -13.70
C GLU A 385 12.58 27.55 -12.62
N LEU A 386 12.97 26.31 -12.98
CA LEU A 386 13.59 25.36 -12.04
C LEU A 386 14.98 25.85 -11.59
N LYS A 387 15.79 26.38 -12.53
CA LYS A 387 17.09 27.00 -12.23
C LYS A 387 16.92 28.25 -11.33
N ALA A 388 15.90 29.07 -11.58
CA ALA A 388 15.59 30.24 -10.74
C ALA A 388 15.18 29.81 -9.31
N LYS A 389 14.29 28.81 -9.19
CA LYS A 389 13.91 28.25 -7.90
C LYS A 389 15.14 27.71 -7.14
N THR A 390 16.05 27.04 -7.83
CA THR A 390 17.25 26.44 -7.25
C THR A 390 18.15 27.47 -6.58
N LYS A 391 18.35 28.63 -7.20
CA LYS A 391 19.15 29.72 -6.63
C LYS A 391 18.62 30.26 -5.31
N ASN A 392 17.30 30.14 -5.08
CA ASN A 392 16.60 30.65 -3.92
C ASN A 392 16.34 29.59 -2.82
N LEU A 393 16.87 28.35 -2.99
CA LEU A 393 16.71 27.29 -1.99
C LEU A 393 17.57 27.54 -0.76
N PRO A 394 17.01 27.42 0.44
CA PRO A 394 17.72 27.76 1.69
C PRO A 394 18.71 26.69 2.16
N PHE A 395 18.90 25.59 1.41
CA PHE A 395 19.68 24.43 1.84
C PHE A 395 20.70 23.89 0.83
N ILE A 396 20.96 24.61 -0.27
CA ILE A 396 22.06 24.26 -1.20
C ILE A 396 23.33 24.94 -0.70
N TYR A 397 24.29 24.14 -0.22
CA TYR A 397 25.55 24.67 0.26
C TYR A 397 26.75 24.31 -0.62
N HIS A 398 26.89 23.05 -1.03
CA HIS A 398 28.06 22.56 -1.78
C HIS A 398 27.71 21.52 -2.86
N GLN A 399 26.45 21.13 -2.97
CA GLN A 399 26.04 20.07 -3.88
C GLN A 399 25.87 20.63 -5.30
N LYS A 400 26.33 19.87 -6.30
CA LYS A 400 26.06 20.16 -7.71
C LYS A 400 24.59 19.85 -8.01
N PRO A 401 23.78 20.80 -8.51
CA PRO A 401 22.41 20.51 -8.90
C PRO A 401 22.37 19.62 -10.14
N VAL A 402 21.50 18.62 -10.13
CA VAL A 402 21.16 17.75 -11.25
C VAL A 402 19.69 18.00 -11.58
N TYR A 403 19.42 18.58 -12.75
CA TYR A 403 18.08 18.95 -13.15
C TYR A 403 17.38 17.82 -13.89
N VAL A 404 16.16 17.48 -13.45
CA VAL A 404 15.38 16.39 -14.01
C VAL A 404 13.95 16.84 -14.28
N LEU A 405 13.43 16.58 -15.47
CA LEU A 405 12.00 16.73 -15.76
C LEU A 405 11.36 15.37 -15.98
N PHE A 406 10.31 15.11 -15.23
CA PHE A 406 9.47 13.93 -15.36
C PHE A 406 8.27 14.29 -16.22
N LEU A 407 8.28 13.89 -17.47
CA LEU A 407 7.30 14.33 -18.47
C LEU A 407 6.44 13.18 -18.97
N LYS A 408 5.15 13.45 -19.25
CA LYS A 408 4.22 12.51 -19.86
C LYS A 408 4.73 11.93 -21.18
N GLN A 409 5.46 12.73 -21.97
CA GLN A 409 6.00 12.35 -23.28
C GLN A 409 7.36 12.99 -23.48
N MET A 410 8.20 12.34 -24.29
CA MET A 410 9.49 12.86 -24.68
C MET A 410 9.30 14.11 -25.53
N PRO A 411 9.94 15.25 -25.20
CA PRO A 411 9.84 16.47 -25.99
C PRO A 411 10.70 16.40 -27.27
N LEU A 412 10.33 17.18 -28.28
CA LEU A 412 11.07 17.22 -29.56
C LEU A 412 12.48 17.84 -29.43
N LYS A 413 12.66 18.76 -28.49
CA LYS A 413 13.94 19.44 -28.22
C LYS A 413 14.25 19.33 -26.74
N ILE A 414 15.43 18.86 -26.42
CA ILE A 414 15.95 18.70 -25.06
C ILE A 414 17.19 19.61 -24.93
N PRO A 415 17.21 20.55 -23.98
CA PRO A 415 18.43 21.29 -23.63
C PRO A 415 19.50 20.35 -23.03
N ASP A 416 20.77 20.60 -23.31
CA ASP A 416 21.88 19.72 -22.93
C ASP A 416 22.08 19.53 -21.43
N GLU A 417 21.55 20.42 -20.61
CA GLU A 417 21.76 20.42 -19.15
C GLU A 417 20.62 19.78 -18.36
N ILE A 418 19.67 19.10 -19.02
CA ILE A 418 18.51 18.54 -18.35
C ILE A 418 18.27 17.08 -18.74
N ILE A 419 17.89 16.32 -17.76
CA ILE A 419 17.53 14.91 -17.93
C ILE A 419 16.02 14.79 -18.02
N ILE A 420 15.53 14.10 -19.03
CA ILE A 420 14.11 13.82 -19.21
C ILE A 420 13.85 12.37 -18.82
N ILE A 421 12.88 12.17 -17.95
CA ILE A 421 12.40 10.86 -17.53
C ILE A 421 10.91 10.75 -17.91
N THR A 422 10.56 9.65 -18.56
CA THR A 422 9.22 9.38 -19.09
C THR A 422 8.52 8.25 -18.30
N PRO A 423 7.22 8.02 -18.53
CA PRO A 423 6.51 6.88 -17.95
C PRO A 423 7.19 5.53 -18.22
N SER A 424 7.80 5.33 -19.39
CA SER A 424 8.52 4.09 -19.69
C SER A 424 9.71 3.85 -18.77
N ASP A 425 10.45 4.89 -18.43
CA ASP A 425 11.60 4.81 -17.53
C ASP A 425 11.14 4.49 -16.09
N ILE A 426 10.05 5.12 -15.64
CA ILE A 426 9.45 4.88 -14.32
C ILE A 426 8.90 3.46 -14.20
N ILE A 427 8.21 2.97 -15.24
CA ILE A 427 7.68 1.60 -15.29
C ILE A 427 8.80 0.57 -15.19
N ALA A 428 9.92 0.81 -15.87
CA ALA A 428 11.05 -0.12 -15.88
C ALA A 428 11.66 -0.34 -14.49
N VAL A 429 11.68 0.68 -13.64
CA VAL A 429 12.31 0.61 -12.30
C VAL A 429 11.35 0.35 -11.16
N LEU A 430 10.06 0.55 -11.33
CA LEU A 430 9.03 0.28 -10.31
C LEU A 430 8.47 -1.15 -10.43
N ARG A 431 9.33 -2.15 -10.22
CA ARG A 431 9.00 -3.59 -10.16
C ARG A 431 9.32 -4.20 -8.81
#